data_beadc159fbc241a1aa5c88ce47770a49
#
_entry.id   beadc159fbc241a1aa5c88ce47770a49
#
_cell.length_a   1.000
_cell.length_b   1.000
_cell.length_c   1.000
_cell.angle_alpha   90.00
_cell.angle_beta   90.00
_cell.angle_gamma   90.00
#
_symmetry.space_group_name_H-M   'P 1'
#
loop_
_entity.id
_entity.type
_entity.pdbx_description
1 polymer ?
#
loop_
_entity_poly.entity_id
_entity_poly.type
_entity_poly.pdbx_seq_one_letter_code
_entity_poly.pdbx_strand_id
1 'polypeptide(L)'
;MRFQRLLLVVNPVARTFSKGTLAVIEKALSADFRLEVAETKERGHASELAVQAVDDGVDLVVVFSGDGTVNEIVNALAGTETAMAALPAGATNIFVRALGIPLDPVEATGMLIAKALDDEAFKLSLGVADGHYFAVNCGAGVDAAAMRRLDEKFPTTKARFDRVAFRAAAWELLVGYAGRRADLEVRIDDGEPLPSLSVMVGRTDPYTYYKGRGLRVTPDASLDEGLDVLSVRKLRRRSVPRIAWQVFGSARHVHGRDIDYVHDASRVLVTSSTPFPVQVDGDSLGDHLRLEVGLAREVLWVVG
;
A
#
# COMPACT_ATOMS: atom_id res chain seq x y z
N MET A 1 1.98 -2.87 25.92
CA MET A 1 2.54 -4.20 25.53
C MET A 1 3.99 -4.25 25.95
N ARG A 2 4.50 -5.38 26.39
CA ARG A 2 5.95 -5.50 26.67
C ARG A 2 6.57 -6.42 25.62
N PHE A 3 7.38 -5.86 24.73
CA PHE A 3 8.04 -6.59 23.67
C PHE A 3 9.27 -7.34 24.22
N GLN A 4 9.32 -8.64 24.06
CA GLN A 4 10.46 -9.48 24.47
C GLN A 4 10.93 -10.39 23.34
N ARG A 5 10.00 -10.98 22.58
CA ARG A 5 10.26 -11.90 21.48
C ARG A 5 9.99 -11.21 20.14
N LEU A 6 11.02 -11.06 19.33
CA LEU A 6 10.96 -10.42 18.02
C LEU A 6 11.27 -11.42 16.91
N LEU A 7 10.50 -11.36 15.83
CA LEU A 7 10.86 -12.00 14.56
C LEU A 7 11.25 -10.91 13.56
N LEU A 8 12.49 -10.95 13.04
CA LEU A 8 12.93 -10.12 11.94
C LEU A 8 12.73 -10.86 10.62
N VAL A 9 11.73 -10.45 9.84
CA VAL A 9 11.46 -10.96 8.49
C VAL A 9 12.25 -10.15 7.47
N VAL A 10 13.12 -10.81 6.73
CA VAL A 10 14.04 -10.17 5.79
C VAL A 10 13.76 -10.64 4.37
N ASN A 11 13.67 -9.70 3.44
CA ASN A 11 13.63 -10.04 2.02
C ASN A 11 15.00 -9.77 1.37
N PRO A 12 15.81 -10.81 1.10
CA PRO A 12 17.18 -10.66 0.60
C PRO A 12 17.26 -10.11 -0.84
N VAL A 13 16.13 -10.09 -1.56
CA VAL A 13 16.05 -9.52 -2.92
C VAL A 13 15.45 -8.12 -2.93
N ALA A 14 15.15 -7.52 -1.77
CA ALA A 14 14.70 -6.14 -1.67
C ALA A 14 15.75 -5.17 -2.24
N ARG A 15 15.28 -4.06 -2.81
CA ARG A 15 16.10 -3.19 -3.67
C ARG A 15 17.33 -2.60 -2.99
N THR A 16 17.21 -2.17 -1.73
CA THR A 16 18.27 -1.54 -0.96
C THR A 16 18.83 -2.44 0.13
N PHE A 17 18.47 -3.73 0.10
CA PHE A 17 18.98 -4.70 1.04
C PHE A 17 20.52 -4.83 0.94
N SER A 18 21.19 -4.91 2.09
CA SER A 18 22.58 -5.27 2.18
C SER A 18 22.84 -6.16 3.41
N LYS A 19 23.72 -7.14 3.26
CA LYS A 19 24.12 -8.01 4.39
C LYS A 19 24.81 -7.25 5.52
N GLY A 20 25.53 -6.17 5.19
CA GLY A 20 26.16 -5.32 6.19
C GLY A 20 25.14 -4.58 7.03
N THR A 21 24.11 -4.00 6.40
CA THR A 21 23.01 -3.35 7.10
C THR A 21 22.23 -4.34 7.96
N LEU A 22 21.92 -5.52 7.42
CA LEU A 22 21.25 -6.58 8.19
C LEU A 22 22.02 -6.94 9.46
N ALA A 23 23.34 -7.17 9.38
CA ALA A 23 24.16 -7.51 10.54
C ALA A 23 24.15 -6.41 11.62
N VAL A 24 24.06 -5.13 11.22
CA VAL A 24 23.92 -4.01 12.17
C VAL A 24 22.54 -4.04 12.85
N ILE A 25 21.47 -4.25 12.09
CA ILE A 25 20.09 -4.36 12.60
C ILE A 25 19.99 -5.53 13.57
N GLU A 26 20.45 -6.73 13.18
CA GLU A 26 20.43 -7.92 14.03
C GLU A 26 21.17 -7.70 15.35
N LYS A 27 22.36 -7.12 15.28
CA LYS A 27 23.17 -6.83 16.49
C LYS A 27 22.46 -5.84 17.40
N ALA A 28 21.82 -4.81 16.83
CA ALA A 28 21.12 -3.79 17.61
C ALA A 28 19.87 -4.38 18.29
N LEU A 29 19.02 -5.11 17.55
CA LEU A 29 17.82 -5.72 18.10
C LEU A 29 18.11 -6.83 19.12
N SER A 30 19.14 -7.66 18.88
CA SER A 30 19.51 -8.76 19.79
C SER A 30 20.15 -8.31 21.12
N ALA A 31 20.49 -7.01 21.23
CA ALA A 31 20.98 -6.45 22.49
C ALA A 31 19.89 -6.35 23.57
N ASP A 32 18.65 -6.08 23.16
CA ASP A 32 17.54 -5.78 24.06
C ASP A 32 16.40 -6.82 23.99
N PHE A 33 16.33 -7.60 22.88
CA PHE A 33 15.23 -8.53 22.63
C PHE A 33 15.71 -9.95 22.30
N ARG A 34 14.82 -10.92 22.52
CA ARG A 34 15.00 -12.28 21.97
C ARG A 34 14.68 -12.26 20.49
N LEU A 35 15.70 -12.19 19.65
CA LEU A 35 15.56 -12.04 18.20
C LEU A 35 15.64 -13.39 17.48
N GLU A 36 14.64 -13.66 16.65
CA GLU A 36 14.69 -14.68 15.60
C GLU A 36 14.74 -13.96 14.24
N VAL A 37 15.46 -14.55 13.26
CA VAL A 37 15.60 -13.97 11.91
C VAL A 37 15.16 -14.98 10.88
N ALA A 38 14.29 -14.58 9.96
CA ALA A 38 13.80 -15.41 8.88
C ALA A 38 13.87 -14.68 7.54
N GLU A 39 14.47 -15.34 6.53
CA GLU A 39 14.52 -14.81 5.17
C GLU A 39 13.32 -15.31 4.35
N THR A 40 12.68 -14.41 3.59
CA THR A 40 11.63 -14.79 2.64
C THR A 40 12.25 -15.50 1.43
N LYS A 41 11.57 -16.51 0.92
CA LYS A 41 12.01 -17.31 -0.24
C LYS A 41 11.26 -16.92 -1.51
N GLU A 42 9.96 -16.67 -1.39
CA GLU A 42 9.06 -16.38 -2.49
C GLU A 42 7.91 -15.50 -2.03
N ARG A 43 7.04 -15.12 -2.95
CA ARG A 43 5.82 -14.35 -2.65
C ARG A 43 4.87 -15.20 -1.79
N GLY A 44 4.29 -14.58 -0.77
CA GLY A 44 3.42 -15.23 0.22
C GLY A 44 4.16 -15.79 1.43
N HIS A 45 5.49 -16.08 1.32
CA HIS A 45 6.25 -16.66 2.43
C HIS A 45 6.32 -15.74 3.66
N ALA A 46 6.31 -14.41 3.47
CA ALA A 46 6.27 -13.48 4.60
C ALA A 46 4.97 -13.60 5.40
N SER A 47 3.84 -13.82 4.72
CA SER A 47 2.56 -14.08 5.38
C SER A 47 2.59 -15.37 6.21
N GLU A 48 3.17 -16.46 5.66
CA GLU A 48 3.33 -17.73 6.39
C GLU A 48 4.20 -17.56 7.64
N LEU A 49 5.31 -16.84 7.53
CA LEU A 49 6.19 -16.53 8.65
C LEU A 49 5.48 -15.71 9.74
N ALA A 50 4.65 -14.75 9.34
CA ALA A 50 3.90 -13.92 10.28
C ALA A 50 2.78 -14.71 10.99
N VAL A 51 2.06 -15.59 10.28
CA VAL A 51 1.08 -16.49 10.89
C VAL A 51 1.76 -17.41 11.92
N GLN A 52 2.89 -18.00 11.56
CA GLN A 52 3.67 -18.83 12.47
C GLN A 52 4.14 -18.04 13.70
N ALA A 53 4.55 -16.78 13.52
CA ALA A 53 4.97 -15.92 14.62
C ALA A 53 3.83 -15.65 15.60
N VAL A 54 2.60 -15.48 15.11
CA VAL A 54 1.39 -15.35 15.96
C VAL A 54 1.17 -16.63 16.77
N ASP A 55 1.23 -17.81 16.14
CA ASP A 55 1.04 -19.10 16.79
C ASP A 55 2.12 -19.39 17.83
N ASP A 56 3.35 -18.96 17.60
CA ASP A 56 4.49 -19.10 18.51
C ASP A 56 4.51 -18.06 19.64
N GLY A 57 3.58 -17.09 19.63
CA GLY A 57 3.49 -16.04 20.62
C GLY A 57 4.65 -15.04 20.54
N VAL A 58 5.04 -14.65 19.32
CA VAL A 58 5.97 -13.54 19.09
C VAL A 58 5.25 -12.22 19.36
N ASP A 59 5.91 -11.31 20.09
CA ASP A 59 5.30 -10.03 20.47
C ASP A 59 5.34 -9.00 19.33
N LEU A 60 6.42 -9.02 18.51
CA LEU A 60 6.67 -8.03 17.46
C LEU A 60 7.32 -8.68 16.23
N VAL A 61 6.69 -8.53 15.07
CA VAL A 61 7.26 -8.85 13.77
C VAL A 61 7.88 -7.60 13.14
N VAL A 62 9.18 -7.60 12.95
CA VAL A 62 9.93 -6.53 12.30
C VAL A 62 10.17 -6.89 10.84
N VAL A 63 9.77 -6.05 9.91
CA VAL A 63 9.86 -6.31 8.46
C VAL A 63 10.97 -5.47 7.85
N PHE A 64 12.08 -6.07 7.43
CA PHE A 64 13.15 -5.39 6.68
C PHE A 64 13.00 -5.68 5.19
N SER A 65 12.13 -4.91 4.52
CA SER A 65 11.77 -5.14 3.12
C SER A 65 11.16 -3.89 2.45
N GLY A 66 10.48 -4.08 1.32
CA GLY A 66 9.66 -3.10 0.64
C GLY A 66 8.16 -3.31 0.88
N ASP A 67 7.34 -2.42 0.29
CA ASP A 67 5.90 -2.31 0.52
C ASP A 67 5.13 -3.63 0.27
N GLY A 68 5.51 -4.43 -0.72
CA GLY A 68 4.83 -5.72 -1.00
C GLY A 68 4.96 -6.73 0.15
N THR A 69 6.17 -6.91 0.71
CA THR A 69 6.36 -7.78 1.87
C THR A 69 5.68 -7.21 3.12
N VAL A 70 5.68 -5.87 3.27
CA VAL A 70 4.93 -5.20 4.34
C VAL A 70 3.45 -5.53 4.23
N ASN A 71 2.85 -5.48 3.04
CA ASN A 71 1.44 -5.83 2.84
C ASN A 71 1.14 -7.31 3.18
N GLU A 72 2.03 -8.25 2.83
CA GLU A 72 1.90 -9.66 3.24
C GLU A 72 1.81 -9.80 4.78
N ILE A 73 2.69 -9.10 5.52
CA ILE A 73 2.69 -9.10 6.99
C ILE A 73 1.45 -8.41 7.56
N VAL A 74 1.06 -7.25 7.01
CA VAL A 74 -0.17 -6.53 7.39
C VAL A 74 -1.37 -7.46 7.33
N ASN A 75 -1.54 -8.21 6.24
CA ASN A 75 -2.66 -9.13 6.06
C ASN A 75 -2.64 -10.32 7.02
N ALA A 76 -1.46 -10.76 7.44
CA ALA A 76 -1.32 -11.86 8.40
C ALA A 76 -1.55 -11.43 9.85
N LEU A 77 -1.18 -10.19 10.19
CA LEU A 77 -1.24 -9.69 11.57
C LEU A 77 -2.51 -8.89 11.89
N ALA A 78 -3.25 -8.41 10.90
CA ALA A 78 -4.48 -7.66 11.13
C ALA A 78 -5.49 -8.48 11.95
N GLY A 79 -5.98 -7.91 13.04
CA GLY A 79 -6.89 -8.57 13.98
C GLY A 79 -6.20 -9.46 15.03
N THR A 80 -4.86 -9.54 15.05
CA THR A 80 -4.11 -10.27 16.08
C THR A 80 -3.53 -9.32 17.14
N GLU A 81 -2.99 -9.89 18.22
CA GLU A 81 -2.29 -9.11 19.26
C GLU A 81 -0.79 -8.94 18.98
N THR A 82 -0.24 -9.61 17.97
CA THR A 82 1.15 -9.45 17.55
C THR A 82 1.33 -8.11 16.83
N ALA A 83 2.24 -7.28 17.31
CA ALA A 83 2.53 -6.01 16.68
C ALA A 83 3.46 -6.17 15.46
N MET A 84 3.47 -5.14 14.59
CA MET A 84 4.47 -5.05 13.53
C MET A 84 5.28 -3.76 13.60
N ALA A 85 6.47 -3.79 13.01
CA ALA A 85 7.27 -2.63 12.66
C ALA A 85 7.89 -2.81 11.28
N ALA A 86 8.10 -1.71 10.55
CA ALA A 86 8.68 -1.76 9.21
C ALA A 86 10.00 -1.00 9.15
N LEU A 87 11.03 -1.64 8.60
CA LEU A 87 12.33 -1.05 8.29
C LEU A 87 12.51 -0.94 6.77
N PRO A 88 12.95 0.20 6.24
CA PRO A 88 12.99 0.47 4.81
C PRO A 88 14.08 -0.34 4.08
N ALA A 89 13.68 -1.18 3.12
CA ALA A 89 14.59 -1.82 2.16
C ALA A 89 14.03 -1.84 0.73
N GLY A 90 12.88 -1.25 0.51
CA GLY A 90 12.23 -1.15 -0.80
C GLY A 90 12.69 0.04 -1.63
N ALA A 91 12.02 0.23 -2.76
CA ALA A 91 12.25 1.37 -3.65
C ALA A 91 11.52 2.64 -3.20
N THR A 92 10.30 2.49 -2.73
CA THR A 92 9.35 3.56 -2.41
C THR A 92 9.13 3.71 -0.92
N ASN A 93 9.00 2.59 -0.20
CA ASN A 93 8.76 2.51 1.25
C ASN A 93 7.61 3.44 1.68
N ILE A 94 6.45 3.31 1.01
CA ILE A 94 5.32 4.23 1.18
C ILE A 94 4.77 4.11 2.60
N PHE A 95 4.59 2.87 3.09
CA PHE A 95 4.11 2.62 4.44
C PHE A 95 5.04 3.23 5.51
N VAL A 96 6.34 3.00 5.39
CA VAL A 96 7.36 3.57 6.28
C VAL A 96 7.31 5.11 6.29
N ARG A 97 7.18 5.72 5.11
CA ARG A 97 7.05 7.18 4.97
C ARG A 97 5.76 7.73 5.57
N ALA A 98 4.65 7.03 5.38
CA ALA A 98 3.35 7.43 5.93
C ALA A 98 3.33 7.42 7.46
N LEU A 99 4.12 6.55 8.09
CA LEU A 99 4.34 6.50 9.53
C LEU A 99 5.40 7.49 10.05
N GLY A 100 6.04 8.26 9.16
CA GLY A 100 7.12 9.18 9.55
C GLY A 100 8.42 8.51 9.98
N ILE A 101 8.61 7.23 9.66
CA ILE A 101 9.80 6.45 10.00
C ILE A 101 10.98 6.88 9.12
N PRO A 102 12.21 7.04 9.67
CA PRO A 102 13.41 7.36 8.90
C PRO A 102 13.65 6.38 7.74
N LEU A 103 14.18 6.89 6.61
CA LEU A 103 14.48 6.06 5.45
C LEU A 103 15.87 5.41 5.49
N ASP A 104 16.71 5.80 6.43
CA ASP A 104 17.91 5.06 6.76
C ASP A 104 17.52 3.89 7.69
N PRO A 105 17.78 2.62 7.31
CA PRO A 105 17.34 1.47 8.08
C PRO A 105 18.01 1.35 9.46
N VAL A 106 19.21 1.92 9.64
CA VAL A 106 19.90 1.91 10.94
C VAL A 106 19.26 2.93 11.87
N GLU A 107 18.96 4.13 11.37
CA GLU A 107 18.24 5.17 12.11
C GLU A 107 16.83 4.69 12.47
N ALA A 108 16.11 4.08 11.52
CA ALA A 108 14.80 3.48 11.76
C ALA A 108 14.84 2.39 12.84
N THR A 109 15.91 1.58 12.86
CA THR A 109 16.10 0.55 13.90
C THR A 109 16.29 1.19 15.28
N GLY A 110 17.06 2.27 15.36
CA GLY A 110 17.24 3.01 16.63
C GLY A 110 15.93 3.57 17.16
N MET A 111 15.10 4.15 16.28
CA MET A 111 13.77 4.64 16.64
C MET A 111 12.85 3.49 17.09
N LEU A 112 12.84 2.37 16.37
CA LEU A 112 12.06 1.18 16.72
C LEU A 112 12.42 0.67 18.12
N ILE A 113 13.72 0.52 18.42
CA ILE A 113 14.18 0.03 19.72
C ILE A 113 13.70 0.94 20.83
N ALA A 114 13.85 2.26 20.68
CA ALA A 114 13.41 3.23 21.68
C ALA A 114 11.91 3.09 21.96
N LYS A 115 11.09 3.09 20.91
CA LYS A 115 9.63 2.94 21.04
C LYS A 115 9.21 1.59 21.63
N ALA A 116 9.85 0.50 21.22
CA ALA A 116 9.54 -0.83 21.73
C ALA A 116 9.91 -0.99 23.22
N LEU A 117 11.00 -0.38 23.68
CA LEU A 117 11.40 -0.37 25.10
C LEU A 117 10.45 0.46 25.97
N ASP A 118 9.89 1.53 25.41
CA ASP A 118 8.93 2.42 26.07
C ASP A 118 7.48 1.90 25.95
N ASP A 119 7.28 0.71 25.36
CA ASP A 119 5.96 0.09 25.10
C ASP A 119 5.04 0.97 24.24
N GLU A 120 5.62 1.82 23.38
CA GLU A 120 4.91 2.70 22.45
C GLU A 120 4.43 1.95 21.22
N ALA A 121 3.23 1.38 21.30
CA ALA A 121 2.52 0.82 20.17
C ALA A 121 1.13 1.46 20.06
N PHE A 122 0.65 1.59 18.84
CA PHE A 122 -0.70 2.10 18.56
C PHE A 122 -1.44 1.20 17.58
N LYS A 123 -2.77 1.28 17.58
CA LYS A 123 -3.61 0.55 16.64
C LYS A 123 -3.85 1.38 15.38
N LEU A 124 -3.48 0.82 14.24
CA LEU A 124 -3.70 1.39 12.94
C LEU A 124 -5.00 0.87 12.31
N SER A 125 -5.79 1.78 11.74
CA SER A 125 -6.93 1.43 10.89
C SER A 125 -6.44 1.17 9.45
N LEU A 126 -6.98 0.11 8.83
CA LEU A 126 -6.61 -0.31 7.48
C LEU A 126 -7.81 -0.20 6.54
N GLY A 127 -7.55 0.02 5.25
CA GLY A 127 -8.56 -0.26 4.26
C GLY A 127 -8.74 -1.77 4.10
N VAL A 128 -9.94 -2.22 3.75
CA VAL A 128 -10.23 -3.61 3.44
C VAL A 128 -11.04 -3.70 2.15
N ALA A 129 -10.56 -4.50 1.20
CA ALA A 129 -11.16 -4.72 -0.12
C ALA A 129 -11.47 -6.20 -0.28
N ASP A 130 -12.75 -6.60 -0.24
CA ASP A 130 -13.19 -8.00 -0.31
C ASP A 130 -12.36 -8.94 0.60
N GLY A 131 -12.07 -8.49 1.83
CA GLY A 131 -11.33 -9.26 2.84
C GLY A 131 -9.80 -9.11 2.80
N HIS A 132 -9.23 -8.39 1.82
CA HIS A 132 -7.81 -8.07 1.76
C HIS A 132 -7.52 -6.70 2.37
N TYR A 133 -6.65 -6.64 3.36
CA TYR A 133 -6.25 -5.39 3.97
C TYR A 133 -5.23 -4.63 3.12
N PHE A 134 -5.35 -3.30 3.15
CA PHE A 134 -4.37 -2.40 2.54
C PHE A 134 -4.06 -1.19 3.42
N ALA A 135 -2.81 -0.81 3.40
CA ALA A 135 -2.32 0.33 4.15
C ALA A 135 -2.11 1.58 3.27
N VAL A 136 -2.02 1.41 1.94
CA VAL A 136 -1.69 2.49 1.01
C VAL A 136 -2.86 2.81 0.10
N ASN A 137 -3.30 1.85 -0.72
CA ASN A 137 -4.39 2.11 -1.68
C ASN A 137 -5.04 0.84 -2.24
N CYS A 138 -6.28 1.02 -2.73
CA CYS A 138 -6.98 0.06 -3.57
C CYS A 138 -7.44 0.77 -4.85
N GLY A 139 -7.32 0.10 -6.00
CA GLY A 139 -7.70 0.65 -7.30
C GLY A 139 -8.56 -0.28 -8.12
N ALA A 140 -9.57 0.28 -8.79
CA ALA A 140 -10.40 -0.41 -9.79
C ALA A 140 -10.32 0.31 -11.13
N GLY A 141 -10.11 -0.42 -12.22
CA GLY A 141 -10.01 0.14 -13.56
C GLY A 141 -8.59 0.48 -14.00
N VAL A 142 -8.29 1.75 -14.31
CA VAL A 142 -7.02 2.19 -14.95
C VAL A 142 -5.79 1.71 -14.21
N ASP A 143 -5.75 1.94 -12.92
CA ASP A 143 -4.61 1.63 -12.06
C ASP A 143 -4.38 0.12 -11.97
N ALA A 144 -5.42 -0.64 -11.67
CA ALA A 144 -5.38 -2.10 -11.63
C ALA A 144 -4.99 -2.71 -13.00
N ALA A 145 -5.48 -2.15 -14.11
CA ALA A 145 -5.09 -2.57 -15.44
C ALA A 145 -3.59 -2.31 -15.71
N ALA A 146 -3.05 -1.21 -15.19
CA ALA A 146 -1.62 -0.91 -15.29
C ALA A 146 -0.78 -1.91 -14.48
N MET A 147 -1.22 -2.26 -13.26
CA MET A 147 -0.55 -3.27 -12.43
C MET A 147 -0.58 -4.65 -13.08
N ARG A 148 -1.74 -5.09 -13.57
CA ARG A 148 -1.88 -6.35 -14.32
C ARG A 148 -0.93 -6.41 -15.53
N ARG A 149 -0.86 -5.34 -16.31
CA ARG A 149 0.07 -5.26 -17.45
C ARG A 149 1.54 -5.40 -17.04
N LEU A 150 1.89 -4.88 -15.87
CA LEU A 150 3.24 -5.05 -15.31
C LEU A 150 3.49 -6.49 -14.91
N ASP A 151 2.54 -7.14 -14.25
CA ASP A 151 2.63 -8.53 -13.83
C ASP A 151 2.78 -9.47 -15.03
N GLU A 152 1.97 -9.30 -16.06
CA GLU A 152 2.02 -10.11 -17.29
C GLU A 152 3.33 -9.97 -18.05
N LYS A 153 3.85 -8.74 -18.17
CA LYS A 153 5.05 -8.47 -18.99
C LYS A 153 6.37 -8.65 -18.25
N PHE A 154 6.35 -8.52 -16.91
CA PHE A 154 7.54 -8.50 -16.07
C PHE A 154 7.34 -9.27 -14.76
N PRO A 155 6.99 -10.58 -14.80
CA PRO A 155 6.58 -11.35 -13.62
C PRO A 155 7.69 -11.51 -12.58
N THR A 156 8.96 -11.43 -12.97
CA THR A 156 10.12 -11.76 -12.12
C THR A 156 11.11 -10.63 -11.91
N THR A 157 10.88 -9.43 -12.45
CA THR A 157 11.96 -8.45 -12.55
C THR A 157 11.88 -7.33 -11.51
N LYS A 158 13.04 -7.04 -10.92
CA LYS A 158 13.36 -5.76 -10.24
C LYS A 158 13.01 -4.51 -11.08
N ALA A 159 12.70 -4.70 -12.37
CA ALA A 159 12.27 -3.68 -13.33
C ALA A 159 10.80 -3.21 -13.15
N ARG A 160 10.05 -3.74 -12.18
CA ARG A 160 8.71 -3.25 -11.80
C ARG A 160 8.70 -1.79 -11.34
N PHE A 161 9.88 -1.21 -11.14
CA PHE A 161 10.02 0.07 -10.48
C PHE A 161 10.35 1.19 -11.46
N ASP A 162 9.73 2.33 -11.25
CA ASP A 162 9.90 3.61 -11.88
C ASP A 162 9.42 3.69 -13.35
N ARG A 163 10.34 3.54 -14.32
CA ARG A 163 10.05 3.87 -15.73
C ARG A 163 9.07 2.92 -16.40
N VAL A 164 9.08 1.64 -16.05
CA VAL A 164 8.23 0.62 -16.69
C VAL A 164 6.82 0.72 -16.15
N ALA A 165 6.65 0.85 -14.84
CA ALA A 165 5.36 1.06 -14.19
C ALA A 165 4.68 2.35 -14.72
N PHE A 166 5.43 3.45 -14.78
CA PHE A 166 4.93 4.70 -15.33
C PHE A 166 4.55 4.61 -16.83
N ARG A 167 5.31 3.86 -17.63
CA ARG A 167 4.95 3.63 -19.04
C ARG A 167 3.71 2.77 -19.18
N ALA A 168 3.52 1.76 -18.32
CA ALA A 168 2.31 0.96 -18.30
C ALA A 168 1.09 1.80 -17.89
N ALA A 169 1.20 2.58 -16.81
CA ALA A 169 0.16 3.51 -16.37
C ALA A 169 -0.18 4.55 -17.45
N ALA A 170 0.82 5.17 -18.07
CA ALA A 170 0.62 6.11 -19.17
C ALA A 170 -0.06 5.46 -20.38
N TRP A 171 0.29 4.21 -20.70
CA TRP A 171 -0.37 3.46 -21.75
C TRP A 171 -1.84 3.21 -21.44
N GLU A 172 -2.16 2.73 -20.23
CA GLU A 172 -3.54 2.50 -19.82
C GLU A 172 -4.34 3.80 -19.80
N LEU A 173 -3.78 4.89 -19.32
CA LEU A 173 -4.42 6.19 -19.33
C LEU A 173 -4.73 6.66 -20.76
N LEU A 174 -3.78 6.54 -21.70
CA LEU A 174 -3.91 7.14 -23.03
C LEU A 174 -4.59 6.22 -24.05
N VAL A 175 -4.36 4.92 -23.97
CA VAL A 175 -4.80 3.94 -24.97
C VAL A 175 -5.89 3.04 -24.39
N GLY A 176 -5.71 2.59 -23.15
CA GLY A 176 -6.63 1.67 -22.49
C GLY A 176 -7.96 2.31 -22.14
N TYR A 177 -7.95 3.48 -21.52
CA TYR A 177 -9.14 4.09 -20.91
C TYR A 177 -9.57 5.43 -21.48
N ALA A 178 -8.64 6.26 -21.98
CA ALA A 178 -9.03 7.57 -22.51
C ALA A 178 -9.99 7.48 -23.70
N GLY A 179 -11.16 8.08 -23.56
CA GLY A 179 -12.22 8.08 -24.56
C GLY A 179 -13.23 6.93 -24.41
N ARG A 180 -13.05 5.98 -23.46
CA ARG A 180 -14.07 4.99 -23.14
C ARG A 180 -15.27 5.63 -22.43
N ARG A 181 -16.38 4.91 -22.41
CA ARG A 181 -17.53 5.23 -21.58
C ARG A 181 -17.31 4.66 -20.19
N ALA A 182 -17.90 5.30 -19.19
CA ALA A 182 -17.98 4.77 -17.83
C ALA A 182 -18.77 3.45 -17.85
N ASP A 183 -18.17 2.41 -17.35
CA ASP A 183 -18.71 1.05 -17.26
C ASP A 183 -18.77 0.55 -15.79
N LEU A 184 -18.23 1.33 -14.87
CA LEU A 184 -18.37 1.12 -13.44
C LEU A 184 -19.48 2.01 -12.88
N GLU A 185 -20.16 1.50 -11.87
CA GLU A 185 -21.05 2.26 -10.98
C GLU A 185 -20.42 2.27 -9.58
N VAL A 186 -20.24 3.47 -9.02
CA VAL A 186 -19.58 3.67 -7.73
C VAL A 186 -20.53 4.31 -6.77
N ARG A 187 -20.70 3.73 -5.59
CA ARG A 187 -21.44 4.32 -4.47
C ARG A 187 -20.46 4.53 -3.31
N ILE A 188 -20.44 5.74 -2.78
CA ILE A 188 -19.59 6.13 -1.65
C ILE A 188 -20.53 6.42 -0.48
N ASP A 189 -20.31 5.72 0.62
CA ASP A 189 -21.17 5.73 1.80
C ASP A 189 -22.68 5.54 1.42
N ASP A 190 -23.55 6.38 1.90
CA ASP A 190 -24.99 6.37 1.59
C ASP A 190 -25.36 7.25 0.37
N GLY A 191 -24.34 7.67 -0.39
CA GLY A 191 -24.53 8.53 -1.57
C GLY A 191 -25.18 7.82 -2.75
N GLU A 192 -25.61 8.63 -3.74
CA GLU A 192 -26.16 8.12 -4.99
C GLU A 192 -25.06 7.46 -5.85
N PRO A 193 -25.42 6.42 -6.62
CA PRO A 193 -24.48 5.77 -7.53
C PRO A 193 -23.98 6.73 -8.61
N LEU A 194 -22.68 6.75 -8.83
CA LEU A 194 -22.01 7.59 -9.81
C LEU A 194 -21.37 6.74 -10.92
N PRO A 195 -21.54 7.10 -12.20
CA PRO A 195 -20.85 6.42 -13.28
C PRO A 195 -19.34 6.72 -13.23
N SER A 196 -18.50 5.69 -13.36
CA SER A 196 -17.05 5.82 -13.29
C SER A 196 -16.32 4.96 -14.34
N LEU A 197 -15.15 5.42 -14.77
CA LEU A 197 -14.19 4.67 -15.58
C LEU A 197 -13.13 3.99 -14.69
N SER A 198 -12.85 4.59 -13.55
CA SER A 198 -11.81 4.14 -12.64
C SER A 198 -11.99 4.77 -11.27
N VAL A 199 -11.74 3.98 -10.26
CA VAL A 199 -11.80 4.40 -8.86
C VAL A 199 -10.45 4.13 -8.21
N MET A 200 -10.00 5.09 -7.41
CA MET A 200 -8.87 4.96 -6.53
C MET A 200 -9.32 5.25 -5.10
N VAL A 201 -9.01 4.35 -4.19
CA VAL A 201 -9.26 4.50 -2.76
C VAL A 201 -7.92 4.58 -2.05
N GLY A 202 -7.58 5.74 -1.50
CA GLY A 202 -6.31 6.02 -0.85
C GLY A 202 -6.41 6.02 0.67
N ARG A 203 -5.32 5.59 1.32
CA ARG A 203 -5.08 5.71 2.76
C ARG A 203 -3.87 6.59 3.06
N THR A 204 -3.07 6.91 2.02
CA THR A 204 -1.85 7.70 2.16
C THR A 204 -1.69 8.71 1.03
N ASP A 205 -1.09 9.85 1.33
CA ASP A 205 -0.54 10.79 0.36
C ASP A 205 0.98 10.95 0.62
N PRO A 206 1.83 10.78 -0.38
CA PRO A 206 1.54 10.44 -1.78
C PRO A 206 1.20 8.96 -2.02
N TYR A 207 0.46 8.71 -3.10
CA TYR A 207 0.14 7.38 -3.61
C TYR A 207 1.39 6.54 -3.91
N THR A 208 2.41 7.13 -4.48
CA THR A 208 3.73 6.52 -4.75
C THR A 208 4.77 7.61 -5.05
N TYR A 209 6.01 7.20 -5.30
CA TYR A 209 7.11 8.12 -5.63
C TYR A 209 7.72 7.80 -6.99
N TYR A 210 7.98 8.82 -7.78
CA TYR A 210 8.74 8.73 -9.03
C TYR A 210 9.93 9.69 -8.99
N LYS A 211 11.15 9.14 -9.04
CA LYS A 211 12.39 9.92 -8.93
C LYS A 211 12.40 10.89 -7.74
N GLY A 212 11.93 10.43 -6.60
CA GLY A 212 11.86 11.22 -5.36
C GLY A 212 10.71 12.22 -5.28
N ARG A 213 9.86 12.34 -6.32
CA ARG A 213 8.66 13.18 -6.30
C ARG A 213 7.44 12.33 -6.01
N GLY A 214 6.63 12.74 -5.03
CA GLY A 214 5.38 12.09 -4.70
C GLY A 214 4.31 12.28 -5.79
N LEU A 215 3.54 11.24 -6.05
CA LEU A 215 2.31 11.30 -6.85
C LEU A 215 1.15 11.46 -5.89
N ARG A 216 0.49 12.60 -5.93
CA ARG A 216 -0.60 12.97 -5.06
C ARG A 216 -1.94 12.66 -5.73
N VAL A 217 -2.34 11.39 -5.75
CA VAL A 217 -3.61 10.95 -6.39
C VAL A 217 -4.80 11.29 -5.51
N THR A 218 -4.70 10.96 -4.22
CA THR A 218 -5.66 11.29 -3.16
C THR A 218 -4.96 12.20 -2.15
N PRO A 219 -4.95 13.52 -2.37
CA PRO A 219 -4.03 14.45 -1.69
C PRO A 219 -4.34 14.70 -0.21
N ASP A 220 -5.54 14.38 0.24
CA ASP A 220 -5.95 14.57 1.63
C ASP A 220 -5.91 13.25 2.43
N ALA A 221 -5.52 12.13 1.77
CA ALA A 221 -5.46 10.82 2.39
C ALA A 221 -4.44 10.75 3.55
N SER A 222 -4.89 10.24 4.69
CA SER A 222 -4.12 10.09 5.92
C SER A 222 -4.44 8.78 6.61
N LEU A 223 -3.45 8.18 7.27
CA LEU A 223 -3.65 6.96 8.05
C LEU A 223 -4.55 7.19 9.28
N ASP A 224 -4.68 8.44 9.75
CA ASP A 224 -5.47 8.81 10.93
C ASP A 224 -6.96 9.00 10.61
N GLU A 225 -7.33 9.10 9.32
CA GLU A 225 -8.68 9.42 8.85
C GLU A 225 -9.32 8.22 8.14
N GLY A 226 -10.45 8.44 7.46
CA GLY A 226 -11.13 7.42 6.68
C GLY A 226 -10.48 7.14 5.32
N LEU A 227 -11.31 6.79 4.36
CA LEU A 227 -10.88 6.48 3.00
C LEU A 227 -11.00 7.72 2.10
N ASP A 228 -9.99 8.00 1.32
CA ASP A 228 -10.07 9.02 0.28
C ASP A 228 -10.41 8.42 -1.07
N VAL A 229 -11.50 8.83 -1.66
CA VAL A 229 -12.03 8.21 -2.88
C VAL A 229 -11.94 9.18 -4.05
N LEU A 230 -11.20 8.79 -5.08
CA LEU A 230 -11.15 9.49 -6.35
C LEU A 230 -11.82 8.65 -7.43
N SER A 231 -12.93 9.13 -7.97
CA SER A 231 -13.68 8.52 -9.05
C SER A 231 -13.54 9.35 -10.33
N VAL A 232 -13.15 8.71 -11.42
CA VAL A 232 -12.97 9.36 -12.73
C VAL A 232 -14.15 9.00 -13.63
N ARG A 233 -15.10 9.94 -13.83
CA ARG A 233 -16.27 9.74 -14.71
C ARG A 233 -15.91 9.69 -16.19
N LYS A 234 -14.97 10.52 -16.59
CA LYS A 234 -14.55 10.66 -17.97
C LYS A 234 -13.11 11.06 -18.10
N LEU A 235 -12.36 10.34 -18.92
CA LEU A 235 -10.97 10.63 -19.23
C LEU A 235 -10.82 10.99 -20.70
N ARG A 236 -10.52 12.26 -21.00
CA ARG A 236 -10.28 12.75 -22.37
C ARG A 236 -8.79 12.70 -22.67
N ARG A 237 -8.37 12.16 -23.82
CA ARG A 237 -6.95 12.09 -24.21
C ARG A 237 -6.21 13.41 -24.02
N ARG A 238 -6.85 14.54 -24.39
CA ARG A 238 -6.28 15.89 -24.26
C ARG A 238 -6.10 16.36 -22.82
N SER A 239 -6.83 15.79 -21.84
CA SER A 239 -6.73 16.17 -20.41
C SER A 239 -5.66 15.37 -19.67
N VAL A 240 -5.21 14.21 -20.20
CA VAL A 240 -4.24 13.34 -19.54
C VAL A 240 -2.92 14.05 -19.18
N PRO A 241 -2.26 14.82 -20.08
CA PRO A 241 -1.02 15.50 -19.72
C PRO A 241 -1.21 16.52 -18.58
N ARG A 242 -2.36 17.24 -18.55
CA ARG A 242 -2.67 18.19 -17.48
C ARG A 242 -2.91 17.47 -16.17
N ILE A 243 -3.69 16.39 -16.15
CA ILE A 243 -3.97 15.60 -14.94
C ILE A 243 -2.66 15.03 -14.41
N ALA A 244 -1.84 14.42 -15.27
CA ALA A 244 -0.55 13.89 -14.88
C ALA A 244 0.34 14.97 -14.23
N TRP A 245 0.42 16.15 -14.84
CA TRP A 245 1.19 17.27 -14.26
C TRP A 245 0.65 17.71 -12.89
N GLN A 246 -0.69 17.74 -12.72
CA GLN A 246 -1.34 18.11 -11.46
C GLN A 246 -1.10 17.09 -10.36
N VAL A 247 -1.12 15.79 -10.68
CA VAL A 247 -0.81 14.69 -9.75
C VAL A 247 0.63 14.78 -9.21
N PHE A 248 1.58 15.25 -10.04
CA PHE A 248 2.97 15.45 -9.60
C PHE A 248 3.23 16.72 -8.79
N GLY A 249 2.26 17.60 -8.65
CA GLY A 249 2.51 18.90 -8.02
C GLY A 249 1.33 19.47 -7.27
N SER A 250 0.41 20.12 -7.96
CA SER A 250 -0.62 20.96 -7.33
C SER A 250 -1.82 20.19 -6.76
N ALA A 251 -1.97 18.92 -7.05
CA ALA A 251 -3.13 18.07 -6.72
C ALA A 251 -4.51 18.61 -7.20
N ARG A 252 -4.52 19.65 -8.07
CA ARG A 252 -5.76 20.30 -8.53
C ARG A 252 -6.66 19.41 -9.40
N HIS A 253 -6.20 18.25 -9.80
CA HIS A 253 -7.00 17.28 -10.56
C HIS A 253 -8.25 16.84 -9.78
N VAL A 254 -8.22 16.80 -8.43
CA VAL A 254 -9.39 16.43 -7.59
C VAL A 254 -10.57 17.39 -7.76
N HIS A 255 -10.34 18.64 -8.18
CA HIS A 255 -11.37 19.62 -8.51
C HIS A 255 -11.74 19.60 -10.00
N GLY A 256 -11.35 18.55 -10.72
CA GLY A 256 -11.62 18.40 -12.15
C GLY A 256 -13.09 18.12 -12.43
N ARG A 257 -13.67 18.74 -13.47
CA ARG A 257 -15.10 18.61 -13.82
C ARG A 257 -15.57 17.16 -14.03
N ASP A 258 -14.68 16.29 -14.49
CA ASP A 258 -14.95 14.89 -14.81
C ASP A 258 -14.43 13.93 -13.70
N ILE A 259 -14.14 14.45 -12.51
CA ILE A 259 -13.60 13.75 -11.33
C ILE A 259 -14.48 14.05 -10.13
N ASP A 260 -14.84 13.03 -9.38
CA ASP A 260 -15.46 13.13 -8.07
C ASP A 260 -14.43 12.72 -7.03
N TYR A 261 -14.27 13.54 -6.01
CA TYR A 261 -13.34 13.30 -4.91
C TYR A 261 -14.10 13.45 -3.59
N VAL A 262 -14.01 12.40 -2.77
CA VAL A 262 -14.62 12.36 -1.43
C VAL A 262 -13.54 12.02 -0.43
N HIS A 263 -13.37 12.87 0.55
CA HIS A 263 -12.46 12.73 1.67
C HIS A 263 -13.17 12.09 2.86
N ASP A 264 -12.46 11.30 3.66
CA ASP A 264 -12.91 10.68 4.91
C ASP A 264 -14.16 9.77 4.75
N ALA A 265 -14.25 9.03 3.64
CA ALA A 265 -15.31 8.06 3.42
C ALA A 265 -15.10 6.80 4.29
N SER A 266 -16.19 6.10 4.60
CA SER A 266 -16.18 4.87 5.39
C SER A 266 -16.32 3.61 4.52
N ARG A 267 -17.02 3.74 3.38
CA ARG A 267 -17.35 2.60 2.51
C ARG A 267 -17.44 3.01 1.04
N VAL A 268 -16.96 2.14 0.17
CA VAL A 268 -17.09 2.28 -1.29
C VAL A 268 -17.59 0.97 -1.88
N LEU A 269 -18.64 1.04 -2.68
CA LEU A 269 -19.13 -0.08 -3.47
C LEU A 269 -18.92 0.21 -4.95
N VAL A 270 -18.19 -0.65 -5.64
CA VAL A 270 -17.99 -0.58 -7.09
C VAL A 270 -18.66 -1.79 -7.73
N THR A 271 -19.51 -1.55 -8.72
CA THR A 271 -20.18 -2.61 -9.48
C THR A 271 -20.08 -2.37 -10.98
N SER A 272 -20.14 -3.45 -11.77
CA SER A 272 -20.18 -3.38 -13.22
C SER A 272 -20.90 -4.61 -13.81
N SER A 273 -21.46 -4.45 -15.00
CA SER A 273 -21.99 -5.58 -15.78
C SER A 273 -20.91 -6.40 -16.50
N THR A 274 -19.68 -5.88 -16.55
CA THR A 274 -18.53 -6.53 -17.15
C THR A 274 -17.39 -6.63 -16.13
N PRO A 275 -16.55 -7.69 -16.17
CA PRO A 275 -15.43 -7.82 -15.25
C PRO A 275 -14.46 -6.63 -15.37
N PHE A 276 -14.03 -6.11 -14.22
CA PHE A 276 -13.04 -5.04 -14.13
C PHE A 276 -11.87 -5.44 -13.22
N PRO A 277 -10.64 -5.01 -13.56
CA PRO A 277 -9.47 -5.34 -12.77
C PRO A 277 -9.45 -4.57 -11.44
N VAL A 278 -8.97 -5.25 -10.39
CA VAL A 278 -8.76 -4.70 -9.04
C VAL A 278 -7.32 -4.91 -8.61
N GLN A 279 -6.77 -3.94 -7.90
CA GLN A 279 -5.47 -4.03 -7.25
C GLN A 279 -5.54 -3.51 -5.81
N VAL A 280 -4.66 -3.99 -4.95
CA VAL A 280 -4.48 -3.58 -3.55
C VAL A 280 -2.99 -3.46 -3.26
N ASP A 281 -2.53 -2.29 -2.82
CA ASP A 281 -1.12 -1.97 -2.53
C ASP A 281 -0.14 -2.37 -3.65
N GLY A 282 -0.61 -2.32 -4.91
CA GLY A 282 0.15 -2.67 -6.09
C GLY A 282 0.07 -4.16 -6.50
N ASP A 283 -0.67 -4.98 -5.79
CA ASP A 283 -0.90 -6.38 -6.09
C ASP A 283 -2.27 -6.59 -6.75
N SER A 284 -2.29 -7.35 -7.86
CA SER A 284 -3.55 -7.63 -8.57
C SER A 284 -4.40 -8.65 -7.80
N LEU A 285 -5.67 -8.30 -7.56
CA LEU A 285 -6.67 -9.22 -7.03
C LEU A 285 -7.49 -9.93 -8.12
N GLY A 286 -7.17 -9.68 -9.40
CA GLY A 286 -7.92 -10.25 -10.52
C GLY A 286 -9.08 -9.39 -10.98
N ASP A 287 -10.05 -10.02 -11.67
CA ASP A 287 -11.21 -9.35 -12.23
C ASP A 287 -12.45 -9.58 -11.35
N HIS A 288 -13.19 -8.51 -11.09
CA HIS A 288 -14.39 -8.49 -10.25
C HIS A 288 -15.58 -7.95 -11.02
N LEU A 289 -16.81 -8.33 -10.63
CA LEU A 289 -18.06 -7.69 -11.04
C LEU A 289 -18.58 -6.75 -9.95
N ARG A 290 -18.12 -6.97 -8.72
CA ARG A 290 -18.46 -6.20 -7.53
C ARG A 290 -17.24 -6.17 -6.63
N LEU A 291 -16.91 -4.99 -6.13
CA LEU A 291 -15.85 -4.75 -5.15
C LEU A 291 -16.45 -3.92 -4.00
N GLU A 292 -16.28 -4.40 -2.79
CA GLU A 292 -16.62 -3.65 -1.59
C GLU A 292 -15.34 -3.25 -0.85
N VAL A 293 -15.18 -1.94 -0.64
CA VAL A 293 -14.05 -1.39 0.10
C VAL A 293 -14.57 -0.71 1.35
N GLY A 294 -13.98 -1.00 2.49
CA GLY A 294 -14.35 -0.43 3.78
C GLY A 294 -13.14 -0.04 4.62
N LEU A 295 -13.39 0.61 5.74
CA LEU A 295 -12.40 0.94 6.75
C LEU A 295 -12.50 -0.04 7.91
N ALA A 296 -11.46 -0.84 8.13
CA ALA A 296 -11.30 -1.67 9.32
C ALA A 296 -10.56 -0.87 10.40
N ARG A 297 -11.29 -0.46 11.43
CA ARG A 297 -10.76 0.44 12.45
C ARG A 297 -9.90 -0.32 13.46
N GLU A 298 -8.72 0.24 13.78
CA GLU A 298 -7.85 -0.21 14.86
C GLU A 298 -7.55 -1.73 14.86
N VAL A 299 -7.22 -2.26 13.68
CA VAL A 299 -7.04 -3.71 13.48
C VAL A 299 -5.60 -4.18 13.52
N LEU A 300 -4.62 -3.29 13.45
CA LEU A 300 -3.20 -3.63 13.37
C LEU A 300 -2.40 -2.88 14.44
N TRP A 301 -1.71 -3.60 15.34
CA TRP A 301 -0.75 -3.01 16.24
C TRP A 301 0.54 -2.64 15.50
N VAL A 302 1.00 -1.41 15.66
CA VAL A 302 2.21 -0.89 14.99
C VAL A 302 3.13 -0.23 16.00
N VAL A 303 4.43 -0.48 15.88
CA VAL A 303 5.52 0.25 16.51
C VAL A 303 6.23 1.06 15.43
N GLY A 304 6.06 2.39 15.46
CA GLY A 304 6.58 3.24 14.38
C GLY A 304 6.42 4.72 14.63
#